data_c120617e382c047d99c420e3847e1738
#
_entry.id   c120617e382c047d99c420e3847e1738
#
_cell.length_a   1.000
_cell.length_b   1.000
_cell.length_c   1.000
_cell.angle_alpha   90.00
_cell.angle_beta   90.00
_cell.angle_gamma   90.00
#
_symmetry.space_group_name_H-M   'P 1'
#
loop_
_entity.id
_entity.type
_entity.pdbx_description
1 polymer ?
#
loop_
_entity_poly.entity_id
_entity_poly.type
_entity_poly.pdbx_seq_one_letter_code
_entity_poly.pdbx_strand_id
1 'polypeptide(L)'
;MDGERLTEGGDSVLGLNRTERLLIWSLRHLVLRQGEPCALVAREFADACHDGADDALATFRVLIEVTARTARSRIRIGRPGWPELTGDERRLLALLGAAQTDDRPKFDALLSWFARHDVRHELAIVVHAMAMTLAAHDLWLSFSPPPAAVASWPLGPVGASRSPSTNPRDLD
;
A
#
# COMPACT_ATOMS: atom_id res chain seq x y z
N MET A 1 -21.68 -28.74 19.57
CA MET A 1 -20.89 -27.56 19.95
C MET A 1 -20.16 -27.12 18.73
N ASP A 2 -20.87 -26.33 17.93
CA ASP A 2 -20.41 -25.91 16.61
C ASP A 2 -19.62 -24.62 16.76
N GLY A 3 -18.30 -24.74 16.58
CA GLY A 3 -17.40 -23.59 16.56
C GLY A 3 -17.58 -22.82 15.25
N GLU A 4 -18.34 -21.75 15.29
CA GLU A 4 -18.40 -20.75 14.24
C GLU A 4 -17.01 -20.17 14.02
N ARG A 5 -16.33 -20.65 12.98
CA ARG A 5 -15.23 -19.92 12.40
C ARG A 5 -15.79 -18.68 11.72
N LEU A 6 -15.72 -17.56 12.39
CA LEU A 6 -15.86 -16.27 11.76
C LEU A 6 -14.73 -16.15 10.71
N THR A 7 -15.08 -16.39 9.46
CA THR A 7 -14.21 -16.15 8.32
C THR A 7 -14.02 -14.65 8.20
N GLU A 8 -12.86 -14.16 8.66
CA GLU A 8 -12.37 -12.82 8.38
C GLU A 8 -12.22 -12.67 6.86
N GLY A 9 -13.25 -12.14 6.21
CA GLY A 9 -13.35 -11.99 4.76
C GLY A 9 -12.43 -10.94 4.14
N GLY A 10 -11.43 -10.45 4.87
CA GLY A 10 -10.54 -9.37 4.43
C GLY A 10 -9.18 -9.79 3.88
N ASP A 11 -8.78 -11.04 4.04
CA ASP A 11 -7.42 -11.49 3.75
C ASP A 11 -7.28 -12.30 2.45
N SER A 12 -8.38 -12.59 1.77
CA SER A 12 -8.40 -13.40 0.56
C SER A 12 -8.39 -12.55 -0.71
N VAL A 13 -7.61 -12.97 -1.71
CA VAL A 13 -7.63 -12.42 -3.08
C VAL A 13 -9.04 -12.50 -3.70
N LEU A 14 -9.87 -13.43 -3.25
CA LEU A 14 -11.25 -13.57 -3.72
C LEU A 14 -12.16 -12.40 -3.31
N GLY A 15 -11.84 -11.68 -2.23
CA GLY A 15 -12.58 -10.50 -1.78
C GLY A 15 -12.20 -9.21 -2.52
N LEU A 16 -11.16 -9.23 -3.36
CA LEU A 16 -10.70 -8.07 -4.09
C LEU A 16 -11.62 -7.73 -5.27
N ASN A 17 -11.77 -6.44 -5.57
CA ASN A 17 -12.41 -6.00 -6.80
C ASN A 17 -11.52 -6.27 -8.03
N ARG A 18 -12.04 -5.95 -9.25
CA ARG A 18 -11.32 -6.22 -10.50
C ARG A 18 -9.97 -5.50 -10.55
N THR A 19 -9.93 -4.23 -10.17
CA THR A 19 -8.70 -3.41 -10.18
C THR A 19 -7.66 -3.95 -9.21
N GLU A 20 -8.07 -4.26 -8.00
CA GLU A 20 -7.20 -4.80 -6.97
C GLU A 20 -6.62 -6.16 -7.36
N ARG A 21 -7.44 -7.03 -7.96
CA ARG A 21 -6.97 -8.32 -8.49
C ARG A 21 -5.97 -8.14 -9.61
N LEU A 22 -6.23 -7.23 -10.56
CA LEU A 22 -5.30 -6.90 -11.63
C LEU A 22 -3.93 -6.52 -11.06
N LEU A 23 -3.90 -5.59 -10.09
CA LEU A 23 -2.66 -5.09 -9.52
C LEU A 23 -1.89 -6.18 -8.75
N ILE A 24 -2.58 -6.94 -7.88
CA ILE A 24 -1.92 -7.99 -7.09
C ILE A 24 -1.43 -9.13 -7.97
N TRP A 25 -2.24 -9.58 -8.92
CA TRP A 25 -1.86 -10.62 -9.85
C TRP A 25 -0.64 -10.20 -10.68
N SER A 26 -0.67 -8.98 -11.26
CA SER A 26 0.43 -8.43 -12.05
C SER A 26 1.69 -8.22 -11.22
N LEU A 27 1.56 -7.68 -10.00
CA LEU A 27 2.68 -7.50 -9.06
C LEU A 27 3.41 -8.81 -8.81
N ARG A 28 2.66 -9.86 -8.46
CA ARG A 28 3.22 -11.18 -8.17
C ARG A 28 3.95 -11.79 -9.37
N HIS A 29 3.40 -11.61 -10.58
CA HIS A 29 4.02 -12.11 -11.81
C HIS A 29 5.28 -11.34 -12.17
N LEU A 30 5.27 -10.01 -12.07
CA LEU A 30 6.43 -9.17 -12.38
C LEU A 30 7.57 -9.38 -11.37
N VAL A 31 7.25 -9.51 -10.07
CA VAL A 31 8.26 -9.79 -9.04
C VAL A 31 8.89 -11.17 -9.23
N LEU A 32 8.08 -12.20 -9.55
CA LEU A 32 8.60 -13.55 -9.82
C LEU A 32 9.56 -13.55 -11.02
N ARG A 33 9.29 -12.75 -12.05
CA ARG A 33 10.10 -12.62 -13.26
C ARG A 33 11.19 -11.55 -13.18
N GLN A 34 11.44 -11.01 -12.00
CA GLN A 34 12.44 -9.96 -11.77
C GLN A 34 12.24 -8.71 -12.66
N GLY A 35 10.99 -8.38 -12.94
CA GLY A 35 10.62 -7.22 -13.75
C GLY A 35 10.67 -7.44 -15.26
N GLU A 36 11.00 -8.66 -15.73
CA GLU A 36 10.99 -8.96 -17.16
C GLU A 36 9.59 -8.82 -17.78
N PRO A 37 9.51 -8.42 -19.07
CA PRO A 37 8.25 -8.33 -19.77
C PRO A 37 7.47 -9.64 -19.71
N CYS A 38 6.17 -9.55 -19.40
CA CYS A 38 5.27 -10.68 -19.34
C CYS A 38 4.05 -10.41 -20.25
N ALA A 39 3.95 -11.17 -21.32
CA ALA A 39 2.85 -11.02 -22.29
C ALA A 39 1.45 -11.17 -21.64
N LEU A 40 1.34 -12.03 -20.60
CA LEU A 40 0.09 -12.18 -19.86
C LEU A 40 -0.26 -10.91 -19.08
N VAL A 41 0.72 -10.29 -18.41
CA VAL A 41 0.50 -9.04 -17.68
C VAL A 41 0.15 -7.92 -18.66
N ALA A 42 0.83 -7.82 -19.80
CA ALA A 42 0.51 -6.83 -20.84
C ALA A 42 -0.91 -6.99 -21.36
N ARG A 43 -1.37 -8.23 -21.57
CA ARG A 43 -2.74 -8.53 -21.99
C ARG A 43 -3.78 -8.10 -20.95
N GLU A 44 -3.56 -8.40 -19.68
CA GLU A 44 -4.48 -7.99 -18.60
C GLU A 44 -4.61 -6.46 -18.50
N PHE A 45 -3.48 -5.73 -18.69
CA PHE A 45 -3.52 -4.27 -18.77
C PHE A 45 -4.23 -3.78 -20.04
N ALA A 46 -4.04 -4.44 -21.18
CA ALA A 46 -4.75 -4.11 -22.42
C ALA A 46 -6.28 -4.28 -22.26
N ASP A 47 -6.70 -5.35 -21.62
CA ASP A 47 -8.11 -5.62 -21.35
C ASP A 47 -8.73 -4.66 -20.30
N ALA A 48 -7.90 -4.06 -19.43
CA ALA A 48 -8.35 -3.14 -18.41
C ALA A 48 -8.28 -1.66 -18.83
N CYS A 49 -7.22 -1.26 -19.52
CA CYS A 49 -6.90 0.16 -19.84
C CYS A 49 -7.03 0.51 -21.33
N HIS A 50 -7.32 -0.47 -22.19
CA HIS A 50 -7.48 -0.25 -23.64
C HIS A 50 -6.30 0.53 -24.26
N ASP A 51 -6.56 1.69 -24.88
CA ASP A 51 -5.54 2.49 -25.59
C ASP A 51 -4.43 3.03 -24.66
N GLY A 52 -4.64 3.08 -23.34
CA GLY A 52 -3.64 3.54 -22.37
C GLY A 52 -2.87 2.41 -21.66
N ALA A 53 -3.00 1.17 -22.15
CA ALA A 53 -2.45 -0.01 -21.48
C ALA A 53 -0.93 0.00 -21.31
N ASP A 54 -0.19 0.43 -22.33
CA ASP A 54 1.26 0.47 -22.30
C ASP A 54 1.78 1.49 -21.28
N ASP A 55 1.16 2.67 -21.21
CA ASP A 55 1.49 3.72 -20.26
C ASP A 55 1.13 3.30 -18.82
N ALA A 56 -0.03 2.64 -18.65
CA ALA A 56 -0.44 2.12 -17.35
C ALA A 56 0.50 1.02 -16.83
N LEU A 57 0.90 0.09 -17.71
CA LEU A 57 1.85 -0.96 -17.37
C LEU A 57 3.25 -0.38 -17.09
N ALA A 58 3.71 0.59 -17.88
CA ALA A 58 4.98 1.27 -17.66
C ALA A 58 4.98 1.98 -16.29
N THR A 59 3.93 2.74 -15.97
CA THR A 59 3.76 3.40 -14.67
C THR A 59 3.75 2.39 -13.53
N PHE A 60 3.07 1.27 -13.70
CA PHE A 60 3.03 0.20 -12.68
C PHE A 60 4.40 -0.43 -12.45
N ARG A 61 5.19 -0.66 -13.49
CA ARG A 61 6.57 -1.16 -13.37
C ARG A 61 7.47 -0.18 -12.63
N VAL A 62 7.36 1.11 -12.94
CA VAL A 62 8.09 2.17 -12.22
C VAL A 62 7.69 2.19 -10.75
N LEU A 63 6.39 2.04 -10.42
CA LEU A 63 5.92 1.94 -9.05
C LEU A 63 6.59 0.77 -8.30
N ILE A 64 6.65 -0.42 -8.90
CA ILE A 64 7.29 -1.60 -8.30
C ILE A 64 8.77 -1.34 -8.05
N GLU A 65 9.48 -0.81 -9.04
CA GLU A 65 10.91 -0.51 -8.97
C GLU A 65 11.22 0.52 -7.87
N VAL A 66 10.50 1.65 -7.86
CA VAL A 66 10.71 2.69 -6.86
C VAL A 66 10.34 2.18 -5.47
N THR A 67 9.25 1.42 -5.33
CA THR A 67 8.86 0.82 -4.05
C THR A 67 9.97 -0.10 -3.52
N ALA A 68 10.56 -0.95 -4.37
CA ALA A 68 11.64 -1.84 -3.97
C ALA A 68 12.91 -1.06 -3.57
N ARG A 69 13.26 0.00 -4.31
CA ARG A 69 14.46 0.81 -4.07
C ARG A 69 14.36 1.67 -2.82
N THR A 70 13.18 2.24 -2.55
CA THR A 70 12.95 3.16 -1.43
C THR A 70 12.56 2.47 -0.14
N ALA A 71 12.30 1.16 -0.17
CA ALA A 71 11.80 0.38 0.95
C ALA A 71 12.69 0.50 2.20
N ARG A 72 12.04 0.65 3.36
CA ARG A 72 12.71 0.63 4.67
C ARG A 72 13.14 -0.78 5.08
N SER A 73 12.40 -1.77 4.61
CA SER A 73 12.62 -3.18 4.89
C SER A 73 12.21 -4.03 3.70
N ARG A 74 12.56 -5.32 3.73
CA ARG A 74 12.18 -6.25 2.67
C ARG A 74 10.66 -6.36 2.57
N ILE A 75 10.10 -6.04 1.41
CA ILE A 75 8.67 -6.15 1.10
C ILE A 75 8.34 -7.61 0.78
N ARG A 76 7.28 -8.10 1.39
CA ARG A 76 6.80 -9.48 1.19
C ARG A 76 5.69 -9.47 0.15
N ILE A 77 5.93 -10.15 -0.97
CA ILE A 77 4.97 -10.36 -2.03
C ILE A 77 4.62 -11.85 -2.09
N GLY A 78 3.34 -12.15 -2.22
CA GLY A 78 2.83 -13.51 -2.34
C GLY A 78 3.25 -14.15 -3.68
N ARG A 79 3.18 -15.47 -3.75
CA ARG A 79 3.41 -16.19 -5.02
C ARG A 79 2.17 -16.09 -5.91
N PRO A 80 2.32 -16.12 -7.25
CA PRO A 80 1.20 -16.29 -8.14
C PRO A 80 0.34 -17.51 -7.74
N GLY A 81 -0.99 -17.33 -7.73
CA GLY A 81 -1.92 -18.38 -7.31
C GLY A 81 -2.12 -18.52 -5.79
N TRP A 82 -1.36 -17.83 -4.95
CA TRP A 82 -1.60 -17.83 -3.50
C TRP A 82 -2.91 -17.12 -3.16
N PRO A 83 -3.82 -17.75 -2.38
CA PRO A 83 -5.15 -17.21 -2.15
C PRO A 83 -5.19 -16.04 -1.16
N GLU A 84 -4.16 -15.88 -0.35
CA GLU A 84 -4.09 -14.85 0.68
C GLU A 84 -3.25 -13.65 0.24
N LEU A 85 -3.58 -12.48 0.78
CA LEU A 85 -2.78 -11.28 0.65
C LEU A 85 -1.73 -11.21 1.76
N THR A 86 -0.52 -10.81 1.39
CA THR A 86 0.47 -10.44 2.40
C THR A 86 0.11 -9.10 3.03
N GLY A 87 0.65 -8.81 4.22
CA GLY A 87 0.47 -7.51 4.86
C GLY A 87 0.97 -6.35 4.00
N ASP A 88 2.02 -6.57 3.20
CA ASP A 88 2.61 -5.53 2.36
C ASP A 88 1.79 -5.28 1.10
N GLU A 89 1.24 -6.33 0.50
CA GLU A 89 0.29 -6.21 -0.61
C GLU A 89 -0.95 -5.42 -0.20
N ARG A 90 -1.51 -5.71 0.99
CA ARG A 90 -2.64 -4.95 1.54
C ARG A 90 -2.32 -3.47 1.71
N ARG A 91 -1.16 -3.16 2.28
CA ARG A 91 -0.73 -1.77 2.47
C ARG A 91 -0.49 -1.04 1.17
N LEU A 92 0.04 -1.73 0.16
CA LEU A 92 0.24 -1.14 -1.17
C LEU A 92 -1.11 -0.78 -1.82
N LEU A 93 -2.09 -1.67 -1.79
CA LEU A 93 -3.45 -1.36 -2.25
C LEU A 93 -4.07 -0.20 -1.46
N ALA A 94 -3.91 -0.20 -0.13
CA ALA A 94 -4.41 0.88 0.72
C ALA A 94 -3.72 2.22 0.44
N LEU A 95 -2.42 2.22 0.12
CA LEU A 95 -1.66 3.41 -0.24
C LEU A 95 -2.15 4.01 -1.57
N LEU A 96 -2.35 3.17 -2.59
CA LEU A 96 -2.93 3.58 -3.86
C LEU A 96 -4.37 4.09 -3.70
N GLY A 97 -5.19 3.40 -2.92
CA GLY A 97 -6.56 3.83 -2.63
C GLY A 97 -6.63 5.16 -1.88
N ALA A 98 -5.72 5.40 -0.93
CA ALA A 98 -5.61 6.67 -0.23
C ALA A 98 -5.19 7.81 -1.18
N ALA A 99 -4.33 7.53 -2.17
CA ALA A 99 -3.98 8.49 -3.20
C ALA A 99 -5.15 8.81 -4.14
N GLN A 100 -5.99 7.82 -4.51
CA GLN A 100 -7.17 8.04 -5.35
C GLN A 100 -8.26 8.86 -4.65
N THR A 101 -8.39 8.72 -3.32
CA THR A 101 -9.43 9.40 -2.52
C THR A 101 -8.95 10.69 -1.85
N ASP A 102 -7.70 11.09 -2.10
CA ASP A 102 -7.02 12.23 -1.43
C ASP A 102 -7.07 12.16 0.11
N ASP A 103 -7.04 10.94 0.66
CA ASP A 103 -6.97 10.70 2.11
C ASP A 103 -5.52 10.92 2.59
N ARG A 104 -5.16 12.19 2.77
CA ARG A 104 -3.79 12.61 3.14
C ARG A 104 -3.27 11.98 4.43
N PRO A 105 -4.03 11.93 5.54
CA PRO A 105 -3.52 11.33 6.77
C PRO A 105 -3.17 9.84 6.59
N LYS A 106 -4.04 9.09 5.91
CA LYS A 106 -3.83 7.67 5.62
C LYS A 106 -2.68 7.47 4.64
N PHE A 107 -2.60 8.30 3.59
CA PHE A 107 -1.53 8.28 2.61
C PHE A 107 -0.17 8.48 3.28
N ASP A 108 0.00 9.54 4.08
CA ASP A 108 1.26 9.87 4.74
C ASP A 108 1.68 8.79 5.75
N ALA A 109 0.73 8.21 6.49
CA ALA A 109 0.99 7.11 7.40
C ALA A 109 1.52 5.87 6.66
N LEU A 110 0.85 5.45 5.58
CA LEU A 110 1.25 4.29 4.76
C LEU A 110 2.57 4.54 4.02
N LEU A 111 2.76 5.73 3.47
CA LEU A 111 4.01 6.13 2.83
C LEU A 111 5.19 6.04 3.80
N SER A 112 4.98 6.50 5.05
CA SER A 112 5.98 6.43 6.12
C SER A 112 6.33 5.01 6.50
N TRP A 113 5.39 4.09 6.33
CA TRP A 113 5.62 2.68 6.57
C TRP A 113 6.51 2.05 5.50
N PHE A 114 6.27 2.36 4.21
CA PHE A 114 7.01 1.79 3.10
C PHE A 114 8.41 2.38 2.96
N ALA A 115 8.52 3.72 2.91
CA ALA A 115 9.74 4.39 2.49
C ALA A 115 10.51 5.03 3.64
N ARG A 116 11.84 5.05 3.50
CA ARG A 116 12.72 5.86 4.36
C ARG A 116 12.41 7.34 4.17
N HIS A 117 12.63 8.13 5.21
CA HIS A 117 12.25 9.54 5.25
C HIS A 117 12.84 10.35 4.08
N ASP A 118 14.11 10.10 3.75
CA ASP A 118 14.88 10.79 2.72
C ASP A 118 14.39 10.58 1.29
N VAL A 119 13.71 9.46 1.03
CA VAL A 119 13.24 9.04 -0.32
C VAL A 119 11.71 8.92 -0.43
N ARG A 120 10.95 9.32 0.59
CA ARG A 120 9.48 9.27 0.57
C ARG A 120 8.87 10.05 -0.58
N HIS A 121 9.49 11.17 -0.92
CA HIS A 121 9.02 12.01 -2.02
C HIS A 121 9.02 11.26 -3.36
N GLU A 122 10.05 10.47 -3.64
CA GLU A 122 10.12 9.66 -4.85
C GLU A 122 8.96 8.66 -4.92
N LEU A 123 8.71 7.95 -3.83
CA LEU A 123 7.60 6.99 -3.77
C LEU A 123 6.25 7.69 -3.88
N ALA A 124 6.06 8.84 -3.24
CA ALA A 124 4.83 9.61 -3.32
C ALA A 124 4.47 10.00 -4.75
N ILE A 125 5.45 10.46 -5.54
CA ILE A 125 5.24 10.84 -6.94
C ILE A 125 4.71 9.67 -7.75
N VAL A 126 5.36 8.51 -7.67
CA VAL A 126 4.96 7.36 -8.50
C VAL A 126 3.65 6.73 -8.05
N VAL A 127 3.34 6.78 -6.74
CA VAL A 127 2.05 6.33 -6.21
C VAL A 127 0.92 7.23 -6.74
N HIS A 128 1.09 8.55 -6.71
CA HIS A 128 0.10 9.47 -7.27
C HIS A 128 -0.04 9.28 -8.79
N ALA A 129 1.07 9.14 -9.52
CA ALA A 129 1.03 8.88 -10.96
C ALA A 129 0.21 7.61 -11.26
N MET A 130 0.46 6.52 -10.54
CA MET A 130 -0.30 5.28 -10.72
C MET A 130 -1.77 5.43 -10.33
N ALA A 131 -2.06 6.12 -9.23
CA ALA A 131 -3.44 6.37 -8.79
C ALA A 131 -4.23 7.18 -9.83
N MET A 132 -3.61 8.20 -10.41
CA MET A 132 -4.21 9.01 -11.49
C MET A 132 -4.39 8.22 -12.79
N THR A 133 -3.40 7.40 -13.16
CA THR A 133 -3.49 6.51 -14.33
C THR A 133 -4.67 5.55 -14.18
N LEU A 134 -4.81 4.90 -13.03
CA LEU A 134 -5.94 4.01 -12.76
C LEU A 134 -7.28 4.76 -12.84
N ALA A 135 -7.38 5.93 -12.22
CA ALA A 135 -8.60 6.74 -12.23
C ALA A 135 -8.99 7.20 -13.65
N ALA A 136 -8.01 7.52 -14.50
CA ALA A 136 -8.24 7.89 -15.91
C ALA A 136 -8.87 6.74 -16.74
N HIS A 137 -8.71 5.50 -16.29
CA HIS A 137 -9.30 4.30 -16.91
C HIS A 137 -10.50 3.75 -16.09
N ASP A 138 -11.07 4.55 -15.21
CA ASP A 138 -12.19 4.14 -14.34
C ASP A 138 -11.89 2.91 -13.46
N LEU A 139 -10.63 2.74 -13.09
CA LEU A 139 -10.13 1.66 -12.27
C LEU A 139 -9.96 2.12 -10.81
N TRP A 140 -10.97 1.87 -10.00
CA TRP A 140 -11.01 2.32 -8.61
C TRP A 140 -10.66 1.22 -7.62
N LEU A 141 -9.97 1.61 -6.55
CA LEU A 141 -9.62 0.75 -5.42
C LEU A 141 -10.61 1.03 -4.28
N SER A 142 -11.16 -0.03 -3.73
CA SER A 142 -12.03 0.02 -2.54
C SER A 142 -11.36 -0.55 -1.30
N PHE A 143 -10.11 -1.00 -1.44
CA PHE A 143 -9.40 -1.68 -0.37
C PHE A 143 -9.16 -0.78 0.83
N SER A 144 -9.75 -1.16 1.97
CA SER A 144 -9.52 -0.55 3.26
C SER A 144 -8.97 -1.61 4.20
N PRO A 145 -7.74 -1.48 4.73
CA PRO A 145 -7.25 -2.45 5.71
C PRO A 145 -8.18 -2.43 6.93
N PRO A 146 -8.39 -3.56 7.62
CA PRO A 146 -9.19 -3.59 8.83
C PRO A 146 -8.65 -2.61 9.88
N PRO A 147 -9.49 -1.94 10.66
CA PRO A 147 -9.08 -0.89 11.60
C PRO A 147 -8.05 -1.35 12.64
N ALA A 148 -7.98 -2.64 12.95
CA ALA A 148 -6.99 -3.22 13.86
C ALA A 148 -5.53 -3.13 13.33
N ALA A 149 -5.32 -3.07 12.03
CA ALA A 149 -3.97 -2.93 11.46
C ALA A 149 -3.41 -1.50 11.59
N VAL A 150 -4.28 -0.52 11.82
CA VAL A 150 -3.89 0.88 12.07
C VAL A 150 -3.71 1.14 13.57
N ALA A 151 -4.41 0.38 14.43
CA ALA A 151 -4.41 0.57 15.89
C ALA A 151 -3.13 0.13 16.60
N SER A 152 -2.27 -0.66 15.94
CA SER A 152 -0.99 -1.09 16.53
C SER A 152 0.20 -0.18 16.18
N TRP A 153 -0.06 1.05 15.76
CA TRP A 153 0.99 2.05 15.61
C TRP A 153 1.39 2.54 17.01
N PRO A 154 2.64 2.31 17.47
CA PRO A 154 3.08 2.92 18.70
C PRO A 154 3.24 4.43 18.45
N LEU A 155 2.21 5.18 18.79
CA LEU A 155 2.40 6.58 19.13
C LEU A 155 3.28 6.56 20.38
N GLY A 156 4.59 6.76 20.19
CA GLY A 156 5.49 6.99 21.30
C GLY A 156 4.94 8.12 22.17
N PRO A 157 5.08 8.06 23.49
CA PRO A 157 4.53 9.08 24.36
C PRO A 157 5.09 10.44 23.95
N VAL A 158 4.21 11.29 23.47
CA VAL A 158 4.47 12.72 23.29
C VAL A 158 4.88 13.21 24.68
N GLY A 159 6.12 13.69 24.81
CA GLY A 159 6.76 14.03 26.06
C GLY A 159 5.86 14.80 27.00
N ALA A 160 5.63 14.22 28.17
CA ALA A 160 5.09 14.92 29.30
C ALA A 160 6.07 16.06 29.65
N SER A 161 5.68 17.27 29.34
CA SER A 161 6.34 18.48 29.81
C SER A 161 6.39 18.44 31.34
N ARG A 162 7.57 18.17 31.87
CA ARG A 162 7.82 18.35 33.30
C ARG A 162 7.74 19.86 33.59
N SER A 163 6.69 20.27 34.23
CA SER A 163 6.62 21.56 34.88
C SER A 163 7.69 21.60 35.99
N PRO A 164 8.49 22.66 36.10
CA PRO A 164 9.41 22.80 37.21
C PRO A 164 8.59 23.05 38.49
N SER A 165 8.71 22.13 39.44
CA SER A 165 8.20 22.31 40.79
C SER A 165 9.03 23.40 41.49
N THR A 166 8.43 24.56 41.67
CA THR A 166 8.97 25.63 42.52
C THR A 166 8.74 25.22 43.95
N ASN A 167 9.79 24.86 44.65
CA ASN A 167 9.78 24.57 46.09
C ASN A 167 9.84 25.92 46.86
N PRO A 168 8.83 26.30 47.67
CA PRO A 168 8.82 27.53 48.44
C PRO A 168 9.40 27.27 49.86
N ARG A 169 10.68 27.02 50.00
CA ARG A 169 11.39 26.97 51.26
C ARG A 169 12.86 27.30 51.07
N ASP A 170 13.15 28.57 50.88
CA ASP A 170 14.42 29.19 51.20
C ASP A 170 14.20 30.71 51.28
N LEU A 171 13.58 31.11 52.40
CA LEU A 171 13.60 32.46 52.95
C LEU A 171 13.79 32.30 54.47
N ASP A 172 15.05 32.31 54.92
CA ASP A 172 15.50 32.88 56.17
C ASP A 172 17.01 33.15 56.08
#